data_72290f259e7570deebe300040bde7cb2
#
_entry.id   72290f259e7570deebe300040bde7cb2
#
_cell.length_a   1.000
_cell.length_b   1.000
_cell.length_c   1.000
_cell.angle_alpha   90.00
_cell.angle_beta   90.00
_cell.angle_gamma   90.00
#
_symmetry.space_group_name_H-M   'P 1'
#
loop_
_entity.id
_entity.type
_entity.pdbx_description
1 polymer ?
#
loop_
_entity_poly.entity_id
_entity_poly.type
_entity_poly.pdbx_seq_one_letter_code
_entity_poly.pdbx_strand_id
1 'polypeptide(L)'
;LALLLAGIGHARATEPQALEPGQSAIPLGPHVSYRHDVLAADGATEAFARAKAGEFTRIPDGNPTFGFQDGAFWFYLPVVNRHAEETQWLLVQEYALSDQLDLYLRYPDGHVEHQASGDHQPFANRFIRYRHPNFRLDLPLGVPVAVLVRVQRESSMQVPLVLYTPRALTAIMRATQFSTGLYYGIVLALLFYNLVLWIMLRDPGYGWYLLHTGAFGLVLFTLNGYGFEYFWPNWPWLADAAVPLSICLALIGMQQFSRSFLELKDRWPIGNLVSLALIGFFVLLGIAAFWLPYSTAT
;
A
#
# COMPACT_ATOMS: atom_id res chain seq x y z
N LEU A 1 -45.41 -16.77 27.73
CA LEU A 1 -44.90 -17.55 26.59
C LEU A 1 -44.70 -16.58 25.42
N ALA A 2 -43.58 -15.83 25.39
CA ALA A 2 -43.22 -14.92 24.33
C ALA A 2 -42.23 -15.66 23.41
N LEU A 3 -42.64 -15.96 22.19
CA LEU A 3 -41.76 -16.48 21.14
C LEU A 3 -40.76 -15.40 20.72
N LEU A 4 -39.50 -15.62 21.04
CA LEU A 4 -38.35 -14.96 20.40
C LEU A 4 -38.23 -15.49 18.94
N LEU A 5 -38.81 -14.77 18.00
CA LEU A 5 -38.48 -14.89 16.58
C LEU A 5 -37.09 -14.25 16.38
N ALA A 6 -36.06 -15.08 16.49
CA ALA A 6 -34.73 -14.74 15.99
C ALA A 6 -34.86 -14.59 14.46
N GLY A 7 -34.82 -13.36 13.99
CA GLY A 7 -34.76 -13.03 12.57
C GLY A 7 -33.53 -13.67 11.95
N ILE A 8 -33.70 -14.73 11.20
CA ILE A 8 -32.71 -15.28 10.29
C ILE A 8 -32.56 -14.21 9.20
N GLY A 9 -31.56 -13.35 9.38
CA GLY A 9 -31.17 -12.43 8.34
C GLY A 9 -30.73 -13.24 7.13
N HIS A 10 -31.61 -13.34 6.15
CA HIS A 10 -31.24 -13.91 4.86
C HIS A 10 -30.08 -13.09 4.31
N ALA A 11 -28.94 -13.72 4.15
CA ALA A 11 -27.80 -13.13 3.45
C ALA A 11 -28.25 -12.79 2.03
N ARG A 12 -28.57 -11.53 1.80
CA ARG A 12 -28.94 -11.04 0.47
C ARG A 12 -27.69 -11.20 -0.40
N ALA A 13 -27.84 -11.95 -1.49
CA ALA A 13 -26.81 -11.99 -2.52
C ALA A 13 -26.37 -10.54 -2.83
N THR A 14 -25.08 -10.28 -2.83
CA THR A 14 -24.56 -8.93 -3.11
C THR A 14 -25.03 -8.54 -4.51
N GLU A 15 -25.85 -7.51 -4.62
CA GLU A 15 -26.34 -7.04 -5.93
C GLU A 15 -25.14 -6.56 -6.76
N PRO A 16 -25.10 -6.90 -8.06
CA PRO A 16 -24.01 -6.46 -8.92
C PRO A 16 -23.89 -4.94 -8.96
N GLN A 17 -22.69 -4.43 -8.75
CA GLN A 17 -22.40 -3.01 -8.93
C GLN A 17 -22.47 -2.67 -10.41
N ALA A 18 -23.41 -1.82 -10.77
CA ALA A 18 -23.50 -1.29 -12.12
C ALA A 18 -22.44 -0.19 -12.34
N LEU A 19 -21.68 -0.31 -13.44
CA LEU A 19 -20.76 0.73 -13.90
C LEU A 19 -21.49 1.56 -14.95
N GLU A 20 -22.00 2.72 -14.53
CA GLU A 20 -22.87 3.55 -15.36
C GLU A 20 -22.09 4.48 -16.30
N PRO A 21 -22.64 4.85 -17.46
CA PRO A 21 -22.03 5.84 -18.34
C PRO A 21 -21.72 7.15 -17.60
N GLY A 22 -20.53 7.70 -17.84
CA GLY A 22 -20.07 8.91 -17.17
C GLY A 22 -19.31 8.68 -15.86
N GLN A 23 -19.38 7.50 -15.27
CA GLN A 23 -18.51 7.14 -14.14
C GLN A 23 -17.11 6.79 -14.67
N SER A 24 -16.09 7.42 -14.11
CA SER A 24 -14.71 7.23 -14.55
C SER A 24 -13.78 6.76 -13.43
N ALA A 25 -14.21 6.92 -12.17
CA ALA A 25 -13.53 6.47 -10.97
C ALA A 25 -14.58 6.07 -9.93
N ILE A 26 -14.52 4.82 -9.45
CA ILE A 26 -15.50 4.25 -8.52
C ILE A 26 -14.75 3.64 -7.34
N PRO A 27 -14.76 4.29 -6.16
CA PRO A 27 -14.26 3.70 -4.92
C PRO A 27 -15.11 2.49 -4.55
N LEU A 28 -14.47 1.34 -4.34
CA LEU A 28 -15.18 0.08 -4.13
C LEU A 28 -15.52 -0.21 -2.67
N GLY A 29 -14.90 0.48 -1.72
CA GLY A 29 -15.10 0.23 -0.30
C GLY A 29 -16.57 0.03 0.13
N PRO A 30 -17.51 0.91 -0.25
CA PRO A 30 -18.94 0.78 0.08
C PRO A 30 -19.64 -0.38 -0.63
N HIS A 31 -19.08 -0.92 -1.70
CA HIS A 31 -19.69 -1.89 -2.59
C HIS A 31 -19.17 -3.31 -2.42
N VAL A 32 -17.96 -3.47 -1.85
CA VAL A 32 -17.36 -4.78 -1.61
C VAL A 32 -17.87 -5.43 -0.34
N SER A 33 -17.95 -6.74 -0.36
CA SER A 33 -18.04 -7.56 0.84
C SER A 33 -16.71 -8.29 1.05
N TYR A 34 -16.35 -8.55 2.30
CA TYR A 34 -15.09 -9.19 2.65
C TYR A 34 -15.28 -10.42 3.53
N ARG A 35 -14.27 -11.28 3.53
CA ARG A 35 -14.12 -12.39 4.45
C ARG A 35 -12.67 -12.52 4.87
N HIS A 36 -12.43 -12.70 6.16
CA HIS A 36 -11.11 -12.96 6.72
C HIS A 36 -10.86 -14.48 6.77
N ASP A 37 -9.84 -14.93 6.07
CA ASP A 37 -9.32 -16.29 6.08
C ASP A 37 -8.06 -16.34 6.94
N VAL A 38 -8.23 -16.63 8.22
CA VAL A 38 -7.17 -16.58 9.25
C VAL A 38 -5.99 -17.52 8.92
N LEU A 39 -6.26 -18.65 8.29
CA LEU A 39 -5.24 -19.61 7.95
C LEU A 39 -4.66 -19.43 6.55
N ALA A 40 -5.20 -18.48 5.78
CA ALA A 40 -4.87 -18.27 4.36
C ALA A 40 -4.96 -19.57 3.52
N ALA A 41 -5.87 -20.48 3.90
CA ALA A 41 -5.99 -21.82 3.34
C ALA A 41 -6.99 -21.91 2.19
N ASP A 42 -7.94 -20.97 2.10
CA ASP A 42 -8.95 -20.99 1.04
C ASP A 42 -8.33 -20.70 -0.33
N GLY A 43 -8.70 -21.50 -1.32
CA GLY A 43 -8.43 -21.22 -2.73
C GLY A 43 -9.52 -20.33 -3.34
N ALA A 44 -9.30 -19.86 -4.58
CA ALA A 44 -10.26 -19.01 -5.27
C ALA A 44 -11.63 -19.71 -5.46
N THR A 45 -11.64 -21.02 -5.73
CA THR A 45 -12.86 -21.81 -5.92
C THR A 45 -13.72 -21.83 -4.66
N GLU A 46 -13.10 -22.09 -3.51
CA GLU A 46 -13.73 -22.08 -2.19
C GLU A 46 -14.24 -20.68 -1.86
N ALA A 47 -13.43 -19.65 -2.09
CA ALA A 47 -13.81 -18.27 -1.82
C ALA A 47 -15.01 -17.82 -2.67
N PHE A 48 -15.09 -18.20 -3.96
CA PHE A 48 -16.29 -17.96 -4.78
C PHE A 48 -17.52 -18.73 -4.29
N ALA A 49 -17.34 -19.99 -3.84
CA ALA A 49 -18.44 -20.78 -3.29
C ALA A 49 -19.02 -20.13 -2.02
N ARG A 50 -18.14 -19.69 -1.12
CA ARG A 50 -18.49 -19.01 0.14
C ARG A 50 -19.15 -17.64 -0.12
N ALA A 51 -18.67 -16.89 -1.13
CA ALA A 51 -19.29 -15.63 -1.53
C ALA A 51 -20.72 -15.85 -2.04
N LYS A 52 -20.93 -16.91 -2.83
CA LYS A 52 -22.27 -17.31 -3.31
C LYS A 52 -23.18 -17.81 -2.16
N ALA A 53 -22.60 -18.44 -1.14
CA ALA A 53 -23.31 -18.86 0.07
C ALA A 53 -23.66 -17.68 1.01
N GLY A 54 -23.18 -16.46 0.74
CA GLY A 54 -23.44 -15.27 1.56
C GLY A 54 -22.57 -15.18 2.81
N GLU A 55 -21.41 -15.85 2.85
CA GLU A 55 -20.49 -15.86 4.00
C GLU A 55 -19.59 -14.62 4.04
N PHE A 56 -19.75 -13.69 3.11
CA PHE A 56 -19.00 -12.43 3.08
C PHE A 56 -19.80 -11.31 3.76
N THR A 57 -19.11 -10.49 4.53
CA THR A 57 -19.67 -9.37 5.29
C THR A 57 -19.39 -8.05 4.56
N ARG A 58 -20.37 -7.14 4.53
CA ARG A 58 -20.15 -5.77 4.00
C ARG A 58 -19.26 -4.97 4.94
N ILE A 59 -18.49 -4.04 4.38
CA ILE A 59 -17.68 -3.11 5.16
C ILE A 59 -18.59 -1.97 5.65
N PRO A 60 -18.81 -1.81 6.97
CA PRO A 60 -19.81 -0.87 7.49
C PRO A 60 -19.59 0.57 7.05
N ASP A 61 -18.34 1.03 7.12
CA ASP A 61 -17.99 2.43 6.85
C ASP A 61 -17.38 2.63 5.44
N GLY A 62 -17.39 1.58 4.61
CA GLY A 62 -16.81 1.63 3.28
C GLY A 62 -15.29 1.81 3.25
N ASN A 63 -14.62 1.76 4.42
CA ASN A 63 -13.17 1.88 4.54
C ASN A 63 -12.54 0.52 4.91
N PRO A 64 -11.88 -0.18 3.97
CA PRO A 64 -11.30 -1.50 4.20
C PRO A 64 -9.98 -1.42 4.96
N THR A 65 -10.02 -1.01 6.22
CA THR A 65 -8.87 -0.93 7.13
C THR A 65 -9.11 -1.87 8.31
N PHE A 66 -8.25 -2.88 8.47
CA PHE A 66 -8.42 -3.95 9.46
C PHE A 66 -7.28 -4.03 10.50
N GLY A 67 -6.30 -3.11 10.43
CA GLY A 67 -5.12 -3.12 11.31
C GLY A 67 -4.17 -4.28 11.01
N PHE A 68 -3.45 -4.74 12.03
CA PHE A 68 -2.55 -5.89 11.92
C PHE A 68 -3.34 -7.17 12.12
N GLN A 69 -3.39 -8.01 11.10
CA GLN A 69 -4.13 -9.27 11.10
C GLN A 69 -3.35 -10.31 10.30
N ASP A 70 -3.24 -11.52 10.85
CA ASP A 70 -2.68 -12.67 10.15
C ASP A 70 -3.65 -13.26 9.15
N GLY A 71 -3.15 -14.01 8.15
CA GLY A 71 -3.95 -14.69 7.17
C GLY A 71 -4.19 -13.87 5.90
N ALA A 72 -5.27 -14.16 5.20
CA ALA A 72 -5.66 -13.51 3.95
C ALA A 72 -7.06 -12.89 4.05
N PHE A 73 -7.25 -11.78 3.38
CA PHE A 73 -8.56 -11.17 3.22
C PHE A 73 -9.05 -11.35 1.79
N TRP A 74 -10.27 -11.83 1.66
CA TRP A 74 -10.96 -11.98 0.40
C TRP A 74 -12.01 -10.89 0.25
N PHE A 75 -11.96 -10.16 -0.87
CA PHE A 75 -12.93 -9.12 -1.21
C PHE A 75 -13.72 -9.55 -2.42
N TYR A 76 -15.03 -9.56 -2.33
CA TYR A 76 -15.94 -9.99 -3.37
C TYR A 76 -16.82 -8.84 -3.87
N LEU A 77 -16.90 -8.68 -5.18
CA LEU A 77 -17.71 -7.68 -5.86
C LEU A 77 -18.22 -8.24 -7.20
N PRO A 78 -19.49 -8.51 -7.35
CA PRO A 78 -20.06 -8.71 -8.67
C PRO A 78 -20.24 -7.35 -9.36
N VAL A 79 -19.86 -7.25 -10.63
CA VAL A 79 -19.96 -6.02 -11.44
C VAL A 79 -20.71 -6.28 -12.73
N VAL A 80 -21.42 -5.28 -13.21
CA VAL A 80 -22.04 -5.26 -14.54
C VAL A 80 -21.68 -3.96 -15.23
N ASN A 81 -20.99 -4.08 -16.35
CA ASN A 81 -20.63 -2.92 -17.14
C ASN A 81 -21.84 -2.45 -17.99
N ARG A 82 -22.27 -1.21 -17.81
CA ARG A 82 -23.28 -0.54 -18.62
C ARG A 82 -22.72 0.56 -19.50
N HIS A 83 -21.40 0.72 -19.49
CA HIS A 83 -20.70 1.73 -20.27
C HIS A 83 -20.35 1.20 -21.65
N ALA A 84 -21.09 1.60 -22.68
CA ALA A 84 -20.93 1.05 -24.02
C ALA A 84 -19.57 1.37 -24.67
N GLU A 85 -18.98 2.51 -24.33
CA GLU A 85 -17.71 2.97 -24.91
C GLU A 85 -16.47 2.42 -24.17
N GLU A 86 -16.62 1.94 -22.94
CA GLU A 86 -15.54 1.47 -22.10
C GLU A 86 -15.79 0.02 -21.68
N THR A 87 -15.15 -0.91 -22.31
CA THR A 87 -15.16 -2.33 -21.92
C THR A 87 -13.96 -2.72 -21.06
N GLN A 88 -12.93 -1.89 -21.02
CA GLN A 88 -11.72 -2.10 -20.26
C GLN A 88 -11.68 -1.19 -19.03
N TRP A 89 -11.58 -1.79 -17.85
CA TRP A 89 -11.46 -1.10 -16.58
C TRP A 89 -10.15 -1.48 -15.90
N LEU A 90 -9.69 -0.64 -15.01
CA LEU A 90 -8.48 -0.86 -14.24
C LEU A 90 -8.83 -0.86 -12.75
N LEU A 91 -8.59 -1.99 -12.09
CA LEU A 91 -8.66 -2.07 -10.64
C LEU A 91 -7.32 -1.64 -10.08
N VAL A 92 -7.33 -0.62 -9.24
CA VAL A 92 -6.14 -0.09 -8.58
C VAL A 92 -6.33 -0.22 -7.08
N GLN A 93 -5.34 -0.77 -6.39
CA GLN A 93 -5.26 -0.64 -4.95
C GLN A 93 -4.42 0.60 -4.63
N GLU A 94 -5.04 1.65 -4.12
CA GLU A 94 -4.39 2.93 -3.83
C GLU A 94 -3.52 2.89 -2.57
N TYR A 95 -2.77 1.80 -2.42
CA TYR A 95 -1.76 1.62 -1.40
C TYR A 95 -0.54 0.92 -2.02
N ALA A 96 0.63 1.56 -1.91
CA ALA A 96 1.81 1.14 -2.67
C ALA A 96 2.53 -0.08 -2.09
N LEU A 97 2.45 -0.26 -0.75
CA LEU A 97 3.15 -1.29 0.01
C LEU A 97 2.22 -2.47 0.30
N SER A 98 1.87 -3.24 -0.69
CA SER A 98 1.04 -4.43 -0.55
C SER A 98 1.81 -5.65 -1.01
N ASP A 99 2.01 -6.61 -0.10
CA ASP A 99 2.90 -7.75 -0.28
C ASP A 99 2.39 -8.67 -1.39
N GLN A 100 1.16 -9.17 -1.26
CA GLN A 100 0.56 -10.06 -2.24
C GLN A 100 -0.90 -9.70 -2.52
N LEU A 101 -1.19 -9.48 -3.80
CA LEU A 101 -2.54 -9.29 -4.33
C LEU A 101 -2.78 -10.26 -5.46
N ASP A 102 -3.90 -10.98 -5.37
CA ASP A 102 -4.39 -11.85 -6.41
C ASP A 102 -5.79 -11.42 -6.83
N LEU A 103 -6.00 -11.14 -8.10
CA LEU A 103 -7.29 -10.84 -8.72
C LEU A 103 -7.79 -12.07 -9.46
N TYR A 104 -9.05 -12.44 -9.23
CA TYR A 104 -9.75 -13.47 -9.97
C TYR A 104 -11.03 -12.88 -10.57
N LEU A 105 -11.19 -13.02 -11.88
CA LEU A 105 -12.39 -12.64 -12.62
C LEU A 105 -13.12 -13.90 -13.06
N ARG A 106 -14.35 -14.09 -12.60
CA ARG A 106 -15.18 -15.23 -13.02
C ARG A 106 -16.30 -14.76 -13.91
N TYR A 107 -16.31 -15.26 -15.13
CA TYR A 107 -17.31 -14.97 -16.15
C TYR A 107 -18.50 -15.95 -16.06
N PRO A 108 -19.66 -15.62 -16.69
CA PRO A 108 -20.86 -16.49 -16.64
C PRO A 108 -20.68 -17.86 -17.28
N ASP A 109 -19.76 -18.00 -18.24
CA ASP A 109 -19.39 -19.27 -18.88
C ASP A 109 -18.59 -20.20 -17.96
N GLY A 110 -18.19 -19.69 -16.77
CA GLY A 110 -17.38 -20.43 -15.79
C GLY A 110 -15.88 -20.21 -15.96
N HIS A 111 -15.42 -19.49 -17.00
CA HIS A 111 -14.03 -19.14 -17.16
C HIS A 111 -13.55 -18.25 -16.00
N VAL A 112 -12.33 -18.51 -15.51
CA VAL A 112 -11.70 -17.74 -14.43
C VAL A 112 -10.36 -17.24 -14.91
N GLU A 113 -10.18 -15.92 -14.94
CA GLU A 113 -8.89 -15.27 -15.16
C GLU A 113 -8.23 -14.99 -13.82
N HIS A 114 -6.90 -15.15 -13.74
CA HIS A 114 -6.09 -14.84 -12.58
C HIS A 114 -4.96 -13.88 -12.96
N GLN A 115 -4.80 -12.85 -12.15
CA GLN A 115 -3.68 -11.90 -12.24
C GLN A 115 -3.10 -11.70 -10.84
N ALA A 116 -1.77 -11.63 -10.72
CA ALA A 116 -1.07 -11.41 -9.46
C ALA A 116 -0.25 -10.12 -9.50
N SER A 117 -0.19 -9.41 -8.38
CA SER A 117 0.59 -8.18 -8.19
C SER A 117 0.99 -8.05 -6.72
N GLY A 118 1.73 -7.01 -6.40
CA GLY A 118 2.24 -6.74 -5.05
C GLY A 118 3.73 -6.41 -5.10
N ASP A 119 4.34 -6.12 -3.96
CA ASP A 119 5.77 -5.83 -3.88
C ASP A 119 6.62 -7.10 -3.65
N HIS A 120 6.00 -8.25 -3.33
CA HIS A 120 6.63 -9.57 -3.41
C HIS A 120 6.76 -10.10 -4.84
N GLN A 121 6.20 -9.41 -5.84
CA GLN A 121 6.36 -9.69 -7.25
C GLN A 121 7.26 -8.64 -7.91
N PRO A 122 8.04 -8.99 -8.95
CA PRO A 122 8.78 -7.99 -9.72
C PRO A 122 7.86 -6.86 -10.21
N PHE A 123 8.32 -5.61 -10.14
CA PHE A 123 7.53 -4.44 -10.54
C PHE A 123 7.01 -4.54 -11.99
N ALA A 124 7.75 -5.24 -12.86
CA ALA A 124 7.39 -5.48 -14.26
C ALA A 124 6.09 -6.29 -14.45
N ASN A 125 5.61 -7.00 -13.41
CA ASN A 125 4.37 -7.79 -13.47
C ASN A 125 3.11 -6.90 -13.38
N ARG A 126 3.25 -5.61 -13.03
CA ARG A 126 2.13 -4.67 -13.01
C ARG A 126 1.66 -4.39 -14.44
N PHE A 127 0.35 -4.41 -14.65
CA PHE A 127 -0.22 -4.15 -15.98
C PHE A 127 0.17 -2.76 -16.53
N ILE A 128 0.08 -1.74 -15.67
CA ILE A 128 0.60 -0.40 -15.96
C ILE A 128 1.76 -0.12 -15.00
N ARG A 129 2.85 0.45 -15.55
CA ARG A 129 3.96 0.97 -14.72
C ARG A 129 3.47 2.14 -13.88
N TYR A 130 3.01 1.81 -12.70
CA TYR A 130 2.49 2.77 -11.72
C TYR A 130 2.81 2.30 -10.30
N ARG A 131 3.09 3.23 -9.43
CA ARG A 131 3.47 2.95 -8.04
C ARG A 131 2.47 2.12 -7.23
N HIS A 132 1.19 2.15 -7.61
CA HIS A 132 0.15 1.34 -6.99
C HIS A 132 -0.08 0.04 -7.77
N PRO A 133 -0.30 -1.11 -7.09
CA PRO A 133 -0.71 -2.34 -7.73
C PRO A 133 -1.97 -2.13 -8.57
N ASN A 134 -1.97 -2.66 -9.79
CA ASN A 134 -3.08 -2.47 -10.72
C ASN A 134 -3.29 -3.69 -11.60
N PHE A 135 -4.55 -3.90 -11.98
CA PHE A 135 -5.02 -5.02 -12.74
C PHE A 135 -5.94 -4.57 -13.86
N ARG A 136 -5.93 -5.30 -14.95
CA ARG A 136 -6.85 -5.08 -16.07
C ARG A 136 -8.09 -5.93 -15.87
N LEU A 137 -9.26 -5.32 -16.06
CA LEU A 137 -10.55 -5.99 -16.08
C LEU A 137 -11.19 -5.80 -17.46
N ASP A 138 -11.41 -6.89 -18.16
CA ASP A 138 -12.18 -6.88 -19.40
C ASP A 138 -13.64 -7.19 -19.05
N LEU A 139 -14.48 -6.15 -19.06
CA LEU A 139 -15.88 -6.21 -18.64
C LEU A 139 -16.80 -5.98 -19.83
N PRO A 140 -17.28 -7.06 -20.50
CA PRO A 140 -18.18 -6.93 -21.63
C PRO A 140 -19.50 -6.23 -21.22
N LEU A 141 -20.08 -5.48 -22.16
CA LEU A 141 -21.31 -4.73 -21.92
C LEU A 141 -22.47 -5.65 -21.49
N GLY A 142 -23.11 -5.34 -20.38
CA GLY A 142 -24.26 -6.05 -19.85
C GLY A 142 -23.96 -7.43 -19.27
N VAL A 143 -22.71 -7.90 -19.27
CA VAL A 143 -22.34 -9.20 -18.75
C VAL A 143 -21.95 -9.09 -17.29
N PRO A 144 -22.59 -9.84 -16.37
CA PRO A 144 -22.18 -9.86 -14.97
C PRO A 144 -20.86 -10.63 -14.80
N VAL A 145 -19.85 -9.99 -14.22
CA VAL A 145 -18.54 -10.59 -13.90
C VAL A 145 -18.36 -10.56 -12.38
N ALA A 146 -18.00 -11.70 -11.79
CA ALA A 146 -17.69 -11.78 -10.38
C ALA A 146 -16.21 -11.49 -10.16
N VAL A 147 -15.91 -10.39 -9.47
CA VAL A 147 -14.58 -9.96 -9.11
C VAL A 147 -14.25 -10.44 -7.70
N LEU A 148 -13.14 -11.13 -7.53
CA LEU A 148 -12.65 -11.60 -6.25
C LEU A 148 -11.19 -11.17 -6.11
N VAL A 149 -10.87 -10.47 -5.02
CA VAL A 149 -9.51 -10.01 -4.73
C VAL A 149 -9.04 -10.65 -3.43
N ARG A 150 -7.91 -11.34 -3.47
CA ARG A 150 -7.23 -11.85 -2.30
C ARG A 150 -6.09 -10.92 -1.94
N VAL A 151 -6.01 -10.51 -0.69
CA VAL A 151 -4.94 -9.67 -0.17
C VAL A 151 -4.33 -10.38 1.04
N GLN A 152 -3.02 -10.55 1.01
CA GLN A 152 -2.26 -11.06 2.13
C GLN A 152 -1.10 -10.10 2.40
N ARG A 153 -0.90 -9.75 3.69
CA ARG A 153 0.11 -8.78 4.12
C ARG A 153 0.63 -9.13 5.51
N GLU A 154 1.88 -8.79 5.73
CA GLU A 154 2.54 -8.85 7.05
C GLU A 154 2.43 -7.52 7.83
N SER A 155 1.97 -6.45 7.17
CA SER A 155 1.80 -5.12 7.78
C SER A 155 0.32 -4.75 7.97
N SER A 156 0.01 -3.52 8.40
CA SER A 156 -1.38 -3.06 8.61
C SER A 156 -2.21 -3.21 7.33
N MET A 157 -3.33 -3.94 7.44
CA MET A 157 -4.22 -4.27 6.34
C MET A 157 -5.07 -3.06 5.93
N GLN A 158 -4.68 -2.40 4.85
CA GLN A 158 -5.42 -1.32 4.21
C GLN A 158 -5.61 -1.67 2.73
N VAL A 159 -6.86 -1.72 2.27
CA VAL A 159 -7.18 -2.21 0.92
C VAL A 159 -8.11 -1.24 0.19
N PRO A 160 -7.70 0.02 -0.04
CA PRO A 160 -8.48 0.99 -0.80
C PRO A 160 -8.49 0.60 -2.28
N LEU A 161 -9.54 -0.10 -2.70
CA LEU A 161 -9.75 -0.52 -4.08
C LEU A 161 -10.58 0.52 -4.83
N VAL A 162 -10.12 0.90 -6.01
CA VAL A 162 -10.83 1.82 -6.91
C VAL A 162 -10.82 1.26 -8.33
N LEU A 163 -11.97 1.30 -8.98
CA LEU A 163 -12.09 1.03 -10.41
C LEU A 163 -11.95 2.34 -11.20
N TYR A 164 -11.05 2.33 -12.17
CA TYR A 164 -10.80 3.46 -13.05
C TYR A 164 -11.02 3.11 -14.52
N THR A 165 -11.53 4.07 -15.29
CA THR A 165 -11.33 4.02 -16.74
C THR A 165 -9.87 4.33 -17.08
N PRO A 166 -9.32 3.84 -18.20
CA PRO A 166 -7.93 4.12 -18.61
C PRO A 166 -7.62 5.62 -18.70
N ARG A 167 -8.58 6.42 -19.15
CA ARG A 167 -8.45 7.88 -19.24
C ARG A 167 -8.35 8.54 -17.86
N ALA A 168 -9.22 8.14 -16.93
CA ALA A 168 -9.23 8.69 -15.57
C ALA A 168 -7.94 8.36 -14.84
N LEU A 169 -7.48 7.10 -14.89
CA LEU A 169 -6.23 6.71 -14.28
C LEU A 169 -5.05 7.50 -14.84
N THR A 170 -4.97 7.66 -16.17
CA THR A 170 -3.92 8.45 -16.81
C THR A 170 -3.91 9.91 -16.34
N ALA A 171 -5.08 10.52 -16.18
CA ALA A 171 -5.20 11.90 -15.68
C ALA A 171 -4.71 12.01 -14.22
N ILE A 172 -5.11 11.09 -13.35
CA ILE A 172 -4.69 11.03 -11.95
C ILE A 172 -3.19 10.78 -11.84
N MET A 173 -2.64 9.85 -12.63
CA MET A 173 -1.21 9.58 -12.67
C MET A 173 -0.41 10.85 -13.01
N ARG A 174 -0.82 11.59 -14.04
CA ARG A 174 -0.15 12.84 -14.44
C ARG A 174 -0.20 13.90 -13.35
N ALA A 175 -1.37 14.13 -12.75
CA ALA A 175 -1.54 15.11 -11.67
C ALA A 175 -0.69 14.73 -10.46
N THR A 176 -0.67 13.45 -10.08
CA THR A 176 0.11 12.96 -8.96
C THR A 176 1.61 13.05 -9.24
N GLN A 177 2.07 12.68 -10.43
CA GLN A 177 3.48 12.79 -10.82
C GLN A 177 3.97 14.25 -10.80
N PHE A 178 3.14 15.19 -11.25
CA PHE A 178 3.49 16.61 -11.22
C PHE A 178 3.66 17.13 -9.78
N SER A 179 2.66 16.91 -8.92
CA SER A 179 2.71 17.37 -7.53
C SER A 179 3.83 16.71 -6.72
N THR A 180 4.03 15.40 -6.93
CA THR A 180 5.10 14.65 -6.29
C THR A 180 6.48 15.07 -6.80
N GLY A 181 6.61 15.29 -8.11
CA GLY A 181 7.85 15.80 -8.71
C GLY A 181 8.23 17.18 -8.17
N LEU A 182 7.25 18.07 -8.00
CA LEU A 182 7.45 19.38 -7.38
C LEU A 182 7.93 19.24 -5.93
N TYR A 183 7.26 18.38 -5.14
CA TYR A 183 7.63 18.11 -3.75
C TYR A 183 9.08 17.62 -3.62
N TYR A 184 9.45 16.55 -4.35
CA TYR A 184 10.81 16.02 -4.29
C TYR A 184 11.84 16.98 -4.93
N GLY A 185 11.45 17.78 -5.91
CA GLY A 185 12.28 18.86 -6.46
C GLY A 185 12.66 19.88 -5.40
N ILE A 186 11.70 20.31 -4.56
CA ILE A 186 11.94 21.22 -3.43
C ILE A 186 12.86 20.55 -2.41
N VAL A 187 12.62 19.29 -2.04
CA VAL A 187 13.49 18.53 -1.11
C VAL A 187 14.91 18.45 -1.63
N LEU A 188 15.10 18.14 -2.91
CA LEU A 188 16.41 18.07 -3.54
C LEU A 188 17.10 19.45 -3.58
N ALA A 189 16.37 20.52 -3.86
CA ALA A 189 16.94 21.88 -3.82
C ALA A 189 17.41 22.26 -2.41
N LEU A 190 16.63 21.92 -1.37
CA LEU A 190 17.03 22.12 0.03
C LEU A 190 18.25 21.28 0.41
N LEU A 191 18.30 20.01 -0.01
CA LEU A 191 19.46 19.15 0.22
C LEU A 191 20.70 19.73 -0.47
N PHE A 192 20.58 20.16 -1.71
CA PHE A 192 21.71 20.76 -2.44
C PHE A 192 22.18 22.05 -1.78
N TYR A 193 21.27 22.94 -1.37
CA TYR A 193 21.60 24.16 -0.65
C TYR A 193 22.38 23.88 0.64
N ASN A 194 21.87 22.95 1.47
CA ASN A 194 22.54 22.59 2.72
C ASN A 194 23.87 21.84 2.49
N LEU A 195 24.00 21.08 1.38
CA LEU A 195 25.25 20.46 0.98
C LEU A 195 26.32 21.51 0.68
N VAL A 196 25.96 22.57 -0.04
CA VAL A 196 26.88 23.69 -0.32
C VAL A 196 27.31 24.36 0.98
N LEU A 197 26.36 24.63 1.89
CA LEU A 197 26.68 25.18 3.22
C LEU A 197 27.61 24.26 4.01
N TRP A 198 27.37 22.98 4.02
CA TRP A 198 28.24 22.02 4.70
C TRP A 198 29.67 22.02 4.15
N ILE A 199 29.82 22.05 2.83
CA ILE A 199 31.15 22.10 2.17
C ILE A 199 31.86 23.39 2.50
N MET A 200 31.15 24.54 2.53
CA MET A 200 31.74 25.86 2.80
C MET A 200 32.11 26.06 4.27
N LEU A 201 31.18 25.73 5.17
CA LEU A 201 31.32 25.97 6.61
C LEU A 201 32.08 24.84 7.32
N ARG A 202 32.08 23.64 6.75
CA ARG A 202 32.68 22.42 7.33
C ARG A 202 32.19 22.09 8.73
N ASP A 203 30.96 22.57 9.08
CA ASP A 203 30.34 22.29 10.35
C ASP A 203 29.64 20.92 10.29
N PRO A 204 29.97 19.97 11.20
CA PRO A 204 29.35 18.66 11.25
C PRO A 204 27.82 18.71 11.40
N GLY A 205 27.26 19.75 12.00
CA GLY A 205 25.80 19.92 12.16
C GLY A 205 25.07 19.91 10.82
N TYR A 206 25.60 20.61 9.81
CA TYR A 206 25.01 20.57 8.47
C TYR A 206 25.07 19.18 7.81
N GLY A 207 26.15 18.43 8.04
CA GLY A 207 26.29 17.06 7.54
C GLY A 207 25.23 16.12 8.14
N TRP A 208 24.97 16.22 9.45
CA TRP A 208 23.93 15.42 10.12
C TRP A 208 22.52 15.86 9.73
N TYR A 209 22.30 17.15 9.52
CA TYR A 209 21.06 17.67 8.98
C TYR A 209 20.76 17.13 7.58
N LEU A 210 21.77 17.09 6.71
CA LEU A 210 21.66 16.50 5.37
C LEU A 210 21.29 15.02 5.43
N LEU A 211 21.95 14.26 6.31
CA LEU A 211 21.66 12.85 6.51
C LEU A 211 20.19 12.65 6.95
N HIS A 212 19.75 13.42 7.95
CA HIS A 212 18.38 13.36 8.45
C HIS A 212 17.36 13.70 7.35
N THR A 213 17.53 14.84 6.68
CA THR A 213 16.57 15.32 5.67
C THR A 213 16.55 14.41 4.45
N GLY A 214 17.72 13.92 4.02
CA GLY A 214 17.82 12.97 2.90
C GLY A 214 17.20 11.62 3.23
N ALA A 215 17.46 11.08 4.42
CA ALA A 215 16.88 9.83 4.89
C ALA A 215 15.36 9.97 5.08
N PHE A 216 14.88 11.08 5.64
CA PHE A 216 13.44 11.34 5.78
C PHE A 216 12.75 11.48 4.41
N GLY A 217 13.39 12.15 3.45
CA GLY A 217 12.95 12.18 2.07
C GLY A 217 12.85 10.77 1.46
N LEU A 218 13.82 9.90 1.76
CA LEU A 218 13.80 8.49 1.33
C LEU A 218 12.68 7.70 1.99
N VAL A 219 12.37 7.92 3.30
CA VAL A 219 11.20 7.32 3.96
C VAL A 219 9.94 7.63 3.17
N LEU A 220 9.68 8.90 2.89
CA LEU A 220 8.48 9.30 2.15
C LEU A 220 8.47 8.77 0.72
N PHE A 221 9.63 8.72 0.06
CA PHE A 221 9.79 8.17 -1.28
C PHE A 221 9.44 6.69 -1.33
N THR A 222 9.87 5.93 -0.33
CA THR A 222 9.59 4.49 -0.20
C THR A 222 8.13 4.25 0.16
N LEU A 223 7.59 4.95 1.17
CA LEU A 223 6.18 4.83 1.58
C LEU A 223 5.20 5.17 0.44
N ASN A 224 5.58 6.10 -0.44
CA ASN A 224 4.79 6.41 -1.63
C ASN A 224 4.95 5.40 -2.77
N GLY A 225 5.77 4.36 -2.62
CA GLY A 225 6.00 3.31 -3.61
C GLY A 225 6.99 3.66 -4.72
N TYR A 226 7.57 4.86 -4.71
CA TYR A 226 8.54 5.27 -5.72
C TYR A 226 9.87 4.56 -5.57
N GLY A 227 10.25 4.16 -4.35
CA GLY A 227 11.45 3.36 -4.13
C GLY A 227 11.40 2.06 -4.93
N PHE A 228 10.28 1.34 -4.85
CA PHE A 228 10.08 0.10 -5.60
C PHE A 228 9.95 0.34 -7.11
N GLU A 229 9.32 1.45 -7.53
CA GLU A 229 9.18 1.78 -8.95
C GLU A 229 10.50 2.12 -9.64
N TYR A 230 11.41 2.88 -8.95
CA TYR A 230 12.59 3.47 -9.61
C TYR A 230 13.93 2.91 -9.14
N PHE A 231 14.08 2.55 -7.85
CA PHE A 231 15.39 2.19 -7.29
C PHE A 231 15.62 0.69 -7.20
N TRP A 232 14.60 -0.09 -6.81
CA TRP A 232 14.74 -1.55 -6.62
C TRP A 232 13.60 -2.38 -7.20
N PRO A 233 13.22 -2.17 -8.49
CA PRO A 233 12.05 -2.82 -9.10
C PRO A 233 12.15 -4.35 -9.18
N ASN A 234 13.36 -4.89 -9.08
CA ASN A 234 13.63 -6.32 -9.19
C ASN A 234 14.05 -6.97 -7.85
N TRP A 235 14.00 -6.21 -6.74
CA TRP A 235 14.44 -6.69 -5.43
C TRP A 235 13.31 -6.54 -4.40
N PRO A 236 12.34 -7.46 -4.40
CA PRO A 236 11.19 -7.43 -3.48
C PRO A 236 11.58 -7.35 -2.00
N TRP A 237 12.59 -8.14 -1.57
CA TRP A 237 13.08 -8.11 -0.19
C TRP A 237 13.55 -6.71 0.27
N LEU A 238 14.08 -5.90 -0.66
CA LEU A 238 14.49 -4.54 -0.35
C LEU A 238 13.29 -3.60 -0.22
N ALA A 239 12.16 -3.90 -0.87
CA ALA A 239 10.93 -3.16 -0.68
C ALA A 239 10.48 -3.23 0.79
N ASP A 240 10.55 -4.41 1.41
CA ASP A 240 10.21 -4.62 2.83
C ASP A 240 11.20 -3.94 3.77
N ALA A 241 12.51 -4.12 3.52
CA ALA A 241 13.57 -3.59 4.38
C ALA A 241 13.76 -2.07 4.25
N ALA A 242 13.44 -1.46 3.11
CA ALA A 242 13.77 -0.06 2.82
C ALA A 242 13.06 0.94 3.73
N VAL A 243 11.80 0.66 4.13
CA VAL A 243 11.05 1.54 5.04
C VAL A 243 11.70 1.57 6.43
N PRO A 244 11.86 0.44 7.16
CA PRO A 244 12.47 0.46 8.48
C PRO A 244 13.90 0.97 8.45
N LEU A 245 14.69 0.62 7.44
CA LEU A 245 16.07 1.12 7.30
C LEU A 245 16.13 2.62 7.13
N SER A 246 15.32 3.19 6.26
CA SER A 246 15.29 4.64 6.04
C SER A 246 14.80 5.40 7.26
N ILE A 247 13.84 4.85 8.03
CA ILE A 247 13.40 5.40 9.32
C ILE A 247 14.56 5.39 10.33
N CYS A 248 15.25 4.26 10.49
CA CYS A 248 16.40 4.17 11.40
C CYS A 248 17.48 5.20 11.02
N LEU A 249 17.79 5.34 9.73
CA LEU A 249 18.77 6.29 9.24
C LEU A 249 18.35 7.75 9.50
N ALA A 250 17.08 8.07 9.30
CA ALA A 250 16.53 9.40 9.60
C ALA A 250 16.61 9.72 11.10
N LEU A 251 16.28 8.75 11.96
CA LEU A 251 16.35 8.93 13.43
C LEU A 251 17.79 9.04 13.92
N ILE A 252 18.72 8.27 13.39
CA ILE A 252 20.15 8.40 13.68
C ILE A 252 20.64 9.79 13.29
N GLY A 253 20.30 10.25 12.08
CA GLY A 253 20.66 11.60 11.60
C GLY A 253 20.10 12.69 12.51
N MET A 254 18.83 12.57 12.93
CA MET A 254 18.19 13.52 13.85
C MET A 254 18.86 13.56 15.21
N GLN A 255 19.20 12.40 15.80
CA GLN A 255 19.89 12.35 17.09
C GLN A 255 21.28 12.96 17.02
N GLN A 256 22.03 12.66 15.97
CA GLN A 256 23.37 13.23 15.78
C GLN A 256 23.33 14.74 15.49
N PHE A 257 22.35 15.19 14.70
CA PHE A 257 22.12 16.63 14.48
C PHE A 257 21.82 17.33 15.81
N SER A 258 20.88 16.81 16.61
CA SER A 258 20.54 17.39 17.92
C SER A 258 21.73 17.43 18.86
N ARG A 259 22.55 16.39 18.90
CA ARG A 259 23.77 16.35 19.72
C ARG A 259 24.79 17.42 19.31
N SER A 260 24.99 17.59 17.99
CA SER A 260 25.91 18.58 17.45
C SER A 260 25.39 20.00 17.68
N PHE A 261 24.13 20.26 17.34
CA PHE A 261 23.51 21.58 17.38
C PHE A 261 23.35 22.12 18.81
N LEU A 262 22.97 21.27 19.76
CA LEU A 262 22.74 21.64 21.16
C LEU A 262 24.02 21.52 22.01
N GLU A 263 25.15 21.10 21.43
CA GLU A 263 26.41 20.85 22.14
C GLU A 263 26.20 19.95 23.37
N LEU A 264 25.37 18.88 23.21
CA LEU A 264 24.93 18.06 24.35
C LEU A 264 26.07 17.44 25.14
N LYS A 265 27.18 17.17 24.50
CA LYS A 265 28.36 16.61 25.15
C LYS A 265 28.87 17.50 26.29
N ASP A 266 28.86 18.82 26.08
CA ASP A 266 29.45 19.77 27.00
C ASP A 266 28.41 20.41 27.91
N ARG A 267 27.16 20.62 27.41
CA ARG A 267 26.09 21.30 28.15
C ARG A 267 25.23 20.34 28.95
N TRP A 268 25.01 19.11 28.48
CA TRP A 268 24.13 18.14 29.14
C TRP A 268 24.60 16.69 28.94
N PRO A 269 25.59 16.22 29.73
CA PRO A 269 26.22 14.90 29.57
C PRO A 269 25.23 13.73 29.65
N ILE A 270 24.20 13.83 30.49
CA ILE A 270 23.14 12.80 30.61
C ILE A 270 22.34 12.71 29.31
N GLY A 271 21.90 13.85 28.76
CA GLY A 271 21.21 13.88 27.48
C GLY A 271 22.05 13.35 26.32
N ASN A 272 23.36 13.60 26.35
CA ASN A 272 24.29 13.03 25.38
C ASN A 272 24.37 11.50 25.49
N LEU A 273 24.39 10.94 26.70
CA LEU A 273 24.39 9.48 26.91
C LEU A 273 23.10 8.82 26.42
N VAL A 274 21.95 9.43 26.73
CA VAL A 274 20.62 8.95 26.24
C VAL A 274 20.59 8.96 24.71
N SER A 275 21.06 10.05 24.09
CA SER A 275 21.08 10.16 22.62
C SER A 275 21.99 9.10 21.98
N LEU A 276 23.15 8.81 22.59
CA LEU A 276 24.05 7.74 22.13
C LEU A 276 23.41 6.35 22.26
N ALA A 277 22.70 6.10 23.37
CA ALA A 277 21.98 4.85 23.57
C ALA A 277 20.88 4.66 22.51
N LEU A 278 20.11 5.72 22.18
CA LEU A 278 19.12 5.71 21.12
C LEU A 278 19.75 5.45 19.75
N ILE A 279 20.89 6.09 19.43
CA ILE A 279 21.61 5.81 18.17
C ILE A 279 22.02 4.35 18.10
N GLY A 280 22.60 3.81 19.19
CA GLY A 280 22.98 2.39 19.27
C GLY A 280 21.76 1.47 19.05
N PHE A 281 20.63 1.79 19.67
CA PHE A 281 19.37 1.07 19.48
C PHE A 281 18.91 1.10 18.01
N PHE A 282 18.88 2.28 17.36
CA PHE A 282 18.46 2.38 15.96
C PHE A 282 19.43 1.70 14.98
N VAL A 283 20.74 1.68 15.30
CA VAL A 283 21.72 0.92 14.50
C VAL A 283 21.43 -0.58 14.61
N LEU A 284 21.20 -1.10 15.82
CA LEU A 284 20.86 -2.50 16.03
C LEU A 284 19.53 -2.86 15.35
N LEU A 285 18.53 -2.00 15.45
CA LEU A 285 17.24 -2.19 14.79
C LEU A 285 17.39 -2.21 13.26
N GLY A 286 18.19 -1.29 12.70
CA GLY A 286 18.49 -1.27 11.27
C GLY A 286 19.21 -2.52 10.79
N ILE A 287 20.15 -3.06 11.59
CA ILE A 287 20.79 -4.34 11.29
C ILE A 287 19.77 -5.50 11.38
N ALA A 288 18.92 -5.48 12.40
CA ALA A 288 17.88 -6.49 12.57
C ALA A 288 16.89 -6.53 11.40
N ALA A 289 16.54 -5.37 10.83
CA ALA A 289 15.67 -5.26 9.67
C ALA A 289 16.20 -5.96 8.40
N PHE A 290 17.50 -6.26 8.32
CA PHE A 290 18.08 -7.07 7.24
C PHE A 290 17.94 -8.58 7.45
N TRP A 291 17.84 -9.01 8.70
CA TRP A 291 17.92 -10.43 9.05
C TRP A 291 16.59 -11.01 9.50
N LEU A 292 15.68 -10.17 10.00
CA LEU A 292 14.39 -10.61 10.49
C LEU A 292 13.32 -10.43 9.40
N PRO A 293 12.38 -11.39 9.26
CA PRO A 293 11.19 -11.19 8.44
C PRO A 293 10.43 -9.93 8.90
N TYR A 294 9.77 -9.25 7.99
CA TYR A 294 9.05 -7.99 8.28
C TYR A 294 8.06 -8.13 9.43
N SER A 295 7.38 -9.28 9.53
CA SER A 295 6.42 -9.60 10.60
C SER A 295 6.98 -9.57 12.03
N THR A 296 8.31 -9.68 12.18
CA THR A 296 8.99 -9.65 13.49
C THR A 296 9.72 -8.35 13.76
N ALA A 297 9.84 -7.48 12.76
CA ALA A 297 10.58 -6.21 12.84
C ALA A 297 9.67 -4.99 13.12
N THR A 298 8.35 -5.18 13.05
CA THR A 298 7.31 -4.19 13.36
C THR A 298 6.57 -4.52 14.63
#